data_3a13adaf1c8cc695770f7a0aa648f9cb
#
_entry.id   3a13adaf1c8cc695770f7a0aa648f9cb
#
_cell.length_a   1.000
_cell.length_b   1.000
_cell.length_c   1.000
_cell.angle_alpha   90.00
_cell.angle_beta   90.00
_cell.angle_gamma   90.00
#
_symmetry.space_group_name_H-M   'P 1'
#
loop_
_entity.id
_entity.type
_entity.pdbx_description
1 polymer ?
#
loop_
_entity_poly.entity_id
_entity_poly.type
_entity_poly.pdbx_seq_one_letter_code
_entity_poly.pdbx_strand_id
1 'polypeptide(L)'
;MEYRILGNTGVKVSTLCLGTMTFGGPADEKESTKMFNLSRDAGINFFDCANVYENGRSEEILGKLIADSREQLIITSKAYFPTSDDVNDRGGTRKHIMTAVNDSLKRLNTNYIDLYFLHRFDALTPLEETLRALEDLVRNGKVLYLGASNFAAWQITKALGITAKNGWGRFECIQPMYNLVKRQAEVEIFPMALSENVGVISYSPLGGGLLTGKYGIKKRPKTGRLIENKMYKTRYSGSQVFKIAEKFSQ
;
A
#
# COMPACT_ATOMS: atom_id res chain seq x y z
N MET A 1 4.72 -3.10 21.17
CA MET A 1 3.89 -3.01 19.93
C MET A 1 2.56 -3.70 20.13
N GLU A 2 1.45 -3.09 19.72
CA GLU A 2 0.13 -3.73 19.71
C GLU A 2 -0.06 -4.47 18.38
N TYR A 3 -0.76 -5.62 18.41
CA TYR A 3 -1.08 -6.42 17.24
C TYR A 3 -2.59 -6.57 17.09
N ARG A 4 -3.09 -6.58 15.86
CA ARG A 4 -4.51 -6.76 15.53
C ARG A 4 -4.68 -7.79 14.42
N ILE A 5 -5.82 -8.43 14.38
CA ILE A 5 -6.19 -9.32 13.28
C ILE A 5 -6.45 -8.46 12.02
N LEU A 6 -5.91 -8.89 10.89
CA LEU A 6 -6.09 -8.23 9.60
C LEU A 6 -7.41 -8.68 8.96
N GLY A 7 -8.39 -7.78 8.89
CA GLY A 7 -9.68 -8.06 8.25
C GLY A 7 -10.35 -9.33 8.77
N ASN A 8 -10.83 -10.16 7.86
CA ASN A 8 -11.47 -11.44 8.17
C ASN A 8 -10.49 -12.64 8.10
N THR A 9 -9.22 -12.39 8.40
CA THR A 9 -8.17 -13.41 8.44
C THR A 9 -7.83 -13.81 9.89
N GLY A 10 -7.00 -14.84 10.08
CA GLY A 10 -6.41 -15.16 11.39
C GLY A 10 -5.06 -14.49 11.62
N VAL A 11 -4.58 -13.66 10.68
CA VAL A 11 -3.23 -13.11 10.71
C VAL A 11 -3.15 -11.89 11.62
N LYS A 12 -2.16 -11.88 12.52
CA LYS A 12 -1.88 -10.75 13.40
C LYS A 12 -0.80 -9.84 12.80
N VAL A 13 -1.15 -8.59 12.60
CA VAL A 13 -0.26 -7.53 12.13
C VAL A 13 -0.04 -6.48 13.21
N SER A 14 1.14 -5.88 13.24
CA SER A 14 1.40 -4.70 14.08
C SER A 14 0.48 -3.54 13.65
N THR A 15 0.02 -2.74 14.61
CA THR A 15 -0.83 -1.57 14.35
C THR A 15 -0.11 -0.48 13.55
N LEU A 16 1.23 -0.54 13.50
CA LEU A 16 2.06 0.26 12.60
C LEU A 16 2.58 -0.61 11.47
N CYS A 17 2.54 -0.08 10.25
CA CYS A 17 3.10 -0.68 9.04
C CYS A 17 4.20 0.22 8.49
N LEU A 18 5.40 -0.32 8.25
CA LEU A 18 6.46 0.44 7.58
C LEU A 18 6.25 0.43 6.07
N GLY A 19 5.97 1.60 5.48
CA GLY A 19 5.95 1.77 4.03
C GLY A 19 7.36 1.98 3.47
N THR A 20 7.71 1.23 2.44
CA THR A 20 9.06 1.22 1.84
C THR A 20 9.18 2.05 0.57
N MET A 21 8.22 2.92 0.27
CA MET A 21 8.16 3.70 -0.99
C MET A 21 9.45 4.52 -1.27
N THR A 22 10.24 4.82 -0.26
CA THR A 22 11.48 5.62 -0.39
C THR A 22 12.74 4.78 -0.43
N PHE A 23 12.65 3.46 -0.26
CA PHE A 23 13.81 2.57 -0.26
C PHE A 23 14.44 2.51 -1.66
N GLY A 24 15.73 2.79 -1.72
CA GLY A 24 16.48 2.84 -2.98
C GLY A 24 16.37 4.15 -3.76
N GLY A 25 15.64 5.13 -3.19
CA GLY A 25 15.54 6.49 -3.66
C GLY A 25 16.00 7.47 -2.58
N PRO A 26 15.06 8.29 -2.00
CA PRO A 26 15.41 9.22 -0.92
C PRO A 26 16.06 8.57 0.32
N ALA A 27 15.73 7.31 0.60
CA ALA A 27 16.44 6.47 1.55
C ALA A 27 17.31 5.48 0.76
N ASP A 28 18.62 5.67 0.79
CA ASP A 28 19.56 4.72 0.20
C ASP A 28 19.49 3.36 0.92
N GLU A 29 20.27 2.37 0.47
CA GLU A 29 20.25 1.01 1.04
C GLU A 29 20.66 1.01 2.52
N LYS A 30 21.61 1.86 2.92
CA LYS A 30 22.08 2.00 4.30
C LYS A 30 21.00 2.57 5.21
N GLU A 31 20.34 3.65 4.80
CA GLU A 31 19.28 4.26 5.57
C GLU A 31 18.03 3.36 5.59
N SER A 32 17.70 2.68 4.49
CA SER A 32 16.65 1.68 4.41
C SER A 32 16.87 0.54 5.40
N THR A 33 18.10 0.02 5.49
CA THR A 33 18.49 -1.01 6.46
C THR A 33 18.29 -0.54 7.90
N LYS A 34 18.71 0.68 8.20
CA LYS A 34 18.53 1.27 9.53
C LYS A 34 17.06 1.44 9.89
N MET A 35 16.23 1.94 8.95
CA MET A 35 14.79 2.08 9.14
C MET A 35 14.12 0.73 9.38
N PHE A 36 14.48 -0.30 8.61
CA PHE A 36 13.97 -1.66 8.77
C PHE A 36 14.31 -2.21 10.15
N ASN A 37 15.59 -2.17 10.56
CA ASN A 37 16.03 -2.71 11.84
C ASN A 37 15.35 -2.00 13.03
N LEU A 38 15.29 -0.68 13.04
CA LEU A 38 14.57 0.08 14.06
C LEU A 38 13.09 -0.29 14.13
N SER A 39 12.46 -0.57 12.99
CA SER A 39 11.07 -1.01 12.95
C SER A 39 10.91 -2.42 13.51
N ARG A 40 11.84 -3.33 13.20
CA ARG A 40 11.88 -4.69 13.77
C ARG A 40 12.08 -4.66 15.29
N ASP A 41 13.02 -3.86 15.77
CA ASP A 41 13.30 -3.67 17.20
C ASP A 41 12.08 -3.11 17.95
N ALA A 42 11.30 -2.25 17.30
CA ALA A 42 10.03 -1.75 17.82
C ALA A 42 8.88 -2.78 17.77
N GLY A 43 9.10 -3.97 17.22
CA GLY A 43 8.11 -5.04 17.09
C GLY A 43 7.19 -4.90 15.87
N ILE A 44 7.55 -4.11 14.86
CA ILE A 44 6.79 -4.06 13.60
C ILE A 44 7.06 -5.35 12.81
N ASN A 45 5.98 -6.06 12.45
CA ASN A 45 6.04 -7.24 11.59
C ASN A 45 5.38 -7.01 10.22
N PHE A 46 4.91 -5.80 9.92
CA PHE A 46 4.13 -5.46 8.75
C PHE A 46 4.87 -4.43 7.89
N PHE A 47 5.19 -4.80 6.62
CA PHE A 47 5.99 -4.00 5.69
C PHE A 47 5.27 -3.87 4.35
N ASP A 48 5.06 -2.64 3.91
CA ASP A 48 4.31 -2.31 2.70
C ASP A 48 5.23 -1.85 1.57
N CYS A 49 5.19 -2.58 0.46
CA CYS A 49 5.93 -2.30 -0.76
C CYS A 49 5.01 -2.19 -2.00
N ALA A 50 5.57 -1.94 -3.16
CA ALA A 50 4.92 -2.04 -4.47
C ALA A 50 5.97 -2.20 -5.58
N ASN A 51 5.61 -2.86 -6.68
CA ASN A 51 6.48 -3.09 -7.83
C ASN A 51 7.02 -1.79 -8.47
N VAL A 52 6.23 -0.71 -8.42
CA VAL A 52 6.57 0.59 -9.02
C VAL A 52 7.48 1.44 -8.13
N TYR A 53 7.66 1.10 -6.84
CA TYR A 53 8.46 1.92 -5.94
C TYR A 53 9.93 1.90 -6.33
N GLU A 54 10.46 3.10 -6.65
CA GLU A 54 11.83 3.29 -7.14
C GLU A 54 12.20 2.29 -8.26
N ASN A 55 11.26 2.07 -9.19
CA ASN A 55 11.40 1.15 -10.34
C ASN A 55 11.77 -0.29 -9.94
N GLY A 56 11.18 -0.81 -8.85
CA GLY A 56 11.44 -2.15 -8.31
C GLY A 56 12.57 -2.21 -7.29
N ARG A 57 13.39 -1.17 -7.16
CA ARG A 57 14.52 -1.13 -6.24
C ARG A 57 14.10 -1.29 -4.78
N SER A 58 12.91 -0.77 -4.43
CA SER A 58 12.35 -0.93 -3.09
C SER A 58 12.11 -2.41 -2.73
N GLU A 59 11.57 -3.20 -3.67
CA GLU A 59 11.39 -4.65 -3.46
C GLU A 59 12.73 -5.38 -3.36
N GLU A 60 13.74 -5.02 -4.16
CA GLU A 60 15.07 -5.63 -4.10
C GLU A 60 15.75 -5.41 -2.74
N ILE A 61 15.69 -4.18 -2.22
CA ILE A 61 16.25 -3.85 -0.90
C ILE A 61 15.47 -4.57 0.19
N LEU A 62 14.14 -4.52 0.15
CA LEU A 62 13.30 -5.21 1.12
C LEU A 62 13.56 -6.72 1.09
N GLY A 63 13.70 -7.32 -0.09
CA GLY A 63 14.02 -8.74 -0.28
C GLY A 63 15.30 -9.18 0.43
N LYS A 64 16.35 -8.37 0.36
CA LYS A 64 17.59 -8.61 1.11
C LYS A 64 17.38 -8.55 2.63
N LEU A 65 16.60 -7.56 3.09
CA LEU A 65 16.41 -7.30 4.52
C LEU A 65 15.53 -8.35 5.22
N ILE A 66 14.62 -8.98 4.49
CA ILE A 66 13.70 -9.99 5.06
C ILE A 66 14.24 -11.41 5.00
N ALA A 67 15.36 -11.66 4.32
CA ALA A 67 15.85 -13.02 4.00
C ALA A 67 15.92 -13.94 5.21
N ASP A 68 16.48 -13.46 6.33
CA ASP A 68 16.68 -14.27 7.55
C ASP A 68 15.44 -14.35 8.46
N SER A 69 14.37 -13.64 8.13
CA SER A 69 13.16 -13.54 8.99
C SER A 69 11.85 -13.56 8.22
N ARG A 70 11.86 -13.96 6.94
CA ARG A 70 10.71 -13.88 6.03
C ARG A 70 9.41 -14.43 6.63
N GLU A 71 9.46 -15.57 7.29
CA GLU A 71 8.29 -16.25 7.87
C GLU A 71 7.68 -15.51 9.08
N GLN A 72 8.44 -14.61 9.70
CA GLN A 72 7.98 -13.80 10.83
C GLN A 72 7.31 -12.50 10.42
N LEU A 73 7.29 -12.21 9.11
CA LEU A 73 6.90 -10.92 8.55
C LEU A 73 5.68 -11.04 7.66
N ILE A 74 4.86 -10.01 7.67
CA ILE A 74 3.78 -9.79 6.73
C ILE A 74 4.25 -8.78 5.70
N ILE A 75 4.50 -9.26 4.49
CA ILE A 75 5.04 -8.48 3.38
C ILE A 75 3.93 -8.21 2.38
N THR A 76 3.76 -6.95 2.00
CA THR A 76 2.84 -6.60 0.92
C THR A 76 3.60 -6.16 -0.33
N SER A 77 2.98 -6.37 -1.48
CA SER A 77 3.35 -5.67 -2.70
C SER A 77 2.09 -5.35 -3.52
N LYS A 78 2.25 -4.63 -4.62
CA LYS A 78 1.14 -4.10 -5.41
C LYS A 78 1.50 -4.08 -6.90
N ALA A 79 0.48 -4.22 -7.78
CA ALA A 79 0.61 -3.90 -9.20
C ALA A 79 -0.59 -3.07 -9.69
N TYR A 80 -0.35 -2.30 -10.71
CA TYR A 80 -1.27 -1.55 -11.56
C TYR A 80 -0.50 -0.58 -12.46
N PHE A 81 0.39 0.23 -11.86
CA PHE A 81 1.16 1.24 -12.59
C PHE A 81 2.22 0.57 -13.47
N PRO A 82 2.55 1.16 -14.64
CA PRO A 82 3.54 0.59 -15.54
C PRO A 82 4.92 0.55 -14.90
N THR A 83 5.65 -0.52 -15.17
CA THR A 83 7.07 -0.70 -14.81
C THR A 83 7.98 -0.70 -16.04
N SER A 84 7.37 -0.67 -17.24
CA SER A 84 8.04 -0.56 -18.53
C SER A 84 7.21 0.25 -19.53
N ASP A 85 7.74 0.43 -20.76
CA ASP A 85 7.05 1.11 -21.86
C ASP A 85 6.06 0.22 -22.61
N ASP A 86 6.01 -1.11 -22.30
CA ASP A 86 5.05 -2.03 -22.93
C ASP A 86 3.62 -1.60 -22.59
N VAL A 87 2.78 -1.49 -23.63
CA VAL A 87 1.37 -1.07 -23.50
C VAL A 87 0.54 -1.99 -22.61
N ASN A 88 0.95 -3.24 -22.46
CA ASN A 88 0.30 -4.25 -21.62
C ASN A 88 0.93 -4.38 -20.22
N ASP A 89 1.99 -3.66 -19.92
CA ASP A 89 2.62 -3.66 -18.60
C ASP A 89 1.95 -2.66 -17.65
N ARG A 90 0.63 -2.74 -17.56
CA ARG A 90 -0.20 -1.88 -16.70
C ARG A 90 -1.61 -2.42 -16.50
N GLY A 91 -2.30 -1.86 -15.51
CA GLY A 91 -3.73 -2.12 -15.27
C GLY A 91 -4.00 -3.39 -14.49
N GLY A 92 -5.27 -3.80 -14.53
CA GLY A 92 -5.80 -4.97 -13.82
C GLY A 92 -5.92 -6.22 -14.69
N THR A 93 -5.35 -6.23 -15.91
CA THR A 93 -5.45 -7.37 -16.82
C THR A 93 -4.78 -8.61 -16.24
N ARG A 94 -5.31 -9.78 -16.54
CA ARG A 94 -4.70 -11.06 -16.17
C ARG A 94 -3.25 -11.14 -16.59
N LYS A 95 -2.93 -10.73 -17.84
CA LYS A 95 -1.55 -10.76 -18.37
C LYS A 95 -0.60 -9.97 -17.46
N HIS A 96 -0.96 -8.72 -17.14
CA HIS A 96 -0.11 -7.86 -16.32
C HIS A 96 0.02 -8.37 -14.88
N ILE A 97 -1.08 -8.74 -14.22
CA ILE A 97 -1.08 -9.23 -12.84
C ILE A 97 -0.16 -10.43 -12.68
N MET A 98 -0.27 -11.43 -13.57
CA MET A 98 0.53 -12.66 -13.49
C MET A 98 2.03 -12.37 -13.67
N THR A 99 2.40 -11.50 -14.61
CA THR A 99 3.79 -11.07 -14.82
C THR A 99 4.31 -10.28 -13.63
N ALA A 100 3.56 -9.27 -13.19
CA ALA A 100 3.95 -8.38 -12.09
C ALA A 100 4.22 -9.13 -10.78
N VAL A 101 3.38 -10.11 -10.42
CA VAL A 101 3.61 -10.94 -9.21
C VAL A 101 4.90 -11.75 -9.34
N ASN A 102 5.12 -12.41 -10.49
CA ASN A 102 6.34 -13.19 -10.67
C ASN A 102 7.61 -12.34 -10.56
N ASP A 103 7.57 -11.14 -11.10
CA ASP A 103 8.71 -10.21 -11.02
C ASP A 103 8.89 -9.62 -9.62
N SER A 104 7.79 -9.35 -8.90
CA SER A 104 7.85 -8.96 -7.48
C SER A 104 8.43 -10.07 -6.61
N LEU A 105 8.03 -11.33 -6.81
CA LEU A 105 8.59 -12.48 -6.09
C LEU A 105 10.10 -12.63 -6.31
N LYS A 106 10.58 -12.42 -7.55
CA LYS A 106 12.02 -12.43 -7.85
C LYS A 106 12.76 -11.31 -7.11
N ARG A 107 12.25 -10.04 -7.17
CA ARG A 107 12.90 -8.90 -6.50
C ARG A 107 12.87 -9.03 -4.98
N LEU A 108 11.75 -9.49 -4.41
CA LEU A 108 11.62 -9.76 -2.99
C LEU A 108 12.38 -11.01 -2.51
N ASN A 109 12.91 -11.82 -3.44
CA ASN A 109 13.60 -13.08 -3.17
C ASN A 109 12.80 -14.00 -2.23
N THR A 110 11.52 -14.22 -2.55
CA THR A 110 10.58 -15.05 -1.78
C THR A 110 9.64 -15.81 -2.71
N ASN A 111 9.06 -16.89 -2.22
CA ASN A 111 8.12 -17.72 -2.98
C ASN A 111 6.67 -17.25 -2.86
N TYR A 112 6.35 -16.37 -1.91
CA TYR A 112 5.01 -15.88 -1.67
C TYR A 112 5.00 -14.44 -1.14
N ILE A 113 3.88 -13.75 -1.36
CA ILE A 113 3.56 -12.44 -0.79
C ILE A 113 2.37 -12.63 0.14
N ASP A 114 2.44 -12.11 1.36
CA ASP A 114 1.36 -12.30 2.34
C ASP A 114 0.09 -11.56 1.94
N LEU A 115 0.20 -10.32 1.48
CA LEU A 115 -0.94 -9.51 1.10
C LEU A 115 -0.63 -8.74 -0.20
N TYR A 116 -1.34 -9.07 -1.27
CA TYR A 116 -1.12 -8.46 -2.58
C TYR A 116 -2.25 -7.50 -2.94
N PHE A 117 -1.88 -6.25 -3.26
CA PHE A 117 -2.84 -5.21 -3.59
C PHE A 117 -2.97 -4.99 -5.09
N LEU A 118 -4.20 -4.83 -5.56
CA LEU A 118 -4.41 -4.03 -6.75
C LEU A 118 -4.24 -2.55 -6.37
N HIS A 119 -3.21 -1.89 -6.95
CA HIS A 119 -2.76 -0.57 -6.50
C HIS A 119 -3.77 0.54 -6.82
N ARG A 120 -4.65 0.30 -7.81
CA ARG A 120 -5.73 1.20 -8.21
C ARG A 120 -6.80 0.42 -8.95
N PHE A 121 -8.05 0.90 -8.90
CA PHE A 121 -9.14 0.37 -9.72
C PHE A 121 -8.86 0.59 -11.20
N ASP A 122 -9.02 -0.47 -12.00
CA ASP A 122 -8.92 -0.42 -13.46
C ASP A 122 -10.32 -0.38 -14.09
N ALA A 123 -10.68 0.76 -14.65
CA ALA A 123 -11.97 0.94 -15.31
C ALA A 123 -12.02 0.34 -16.73
N LEU A 124 -10.86 -0.04 -17.29
CA LEU A 124 -10.76 -0.59 -18.65
C LEU A 124 -10.78 -2.11 -18.68
N THR A 125 -10.45 -2.76 -17.56
CA THR A 125 -10.46 -4.22 -17.44
C THR A 125 -11.73 -4.67 -16.74
N PRO A 126 -12.46 -5.68 -17.26
CA PRO A 126 -13.57 -6.29 -16.54
C PRO A 126 -13.10 -6.75 -15.15
N LEU A 127 -13.82 -6.35 -14.10
CA LEU A 127 -13.44 -6.64 -12.72
C LEU A 127 -13.33 -8.15 -12.45
N GLU A 128 -14.18 -8.95 -13.11
CA GLU A 128 -14.18 -10.41 -13.05
C GLU A 128 -12.86 -11.02 -13.57
N GLU A 129 -12.27 -10.47 -14.65
CA GLU A 129 -10.97 -10.91 -15.17
C GLU A 129 -9.88 -10.68 -14.13
N THR A 130 -9.86 -9.47 -13.56
CA THR A 130 -8.91 -9.09 -12.51
C THR A 130 -9.02 -10.00 -11.29
N LEU A 131 -10.25 -10.19 -10.78
CA LEU A 131 -10.50 -11.03 -9.60
C LEU A 131 -10.16 -12.50 -9.85
N ARG A 132 -10.44 -13.01 -11.05
CA ARG A 132 -10.06 -14.37 -11.42
C ARG A 132 -8.55 -14.54 -11.49
N ALA A 133 -7.82 -13.55 -12.02
CA ALA A 133 -6.37 -13.59 -12.03
C ALA A 133 -5.77 -13.61 -10.60
N LEU A 134 -6.32 -12.79 -9.71
CA LEU A 134 -5.92 -12.76 -8.31
C LEU A 134 -6.23 -14.07 -7.58
N GLU A 135 -7.40 -14.68 -7.85
CA GLU A 135 -7.76 -16.00 -7.32
C GLU A 135 -6.76 -17.08 -7.73
N ASP A 136 -6.35 -17.10 -8.99
CA ASP A 136 -5.36 -18.08 -9.47
C ASP A 136 -4.00 -17.91 -8.76
N LEU A 137 -3.62 -16.68 -8.39
CA LEU A 137 -2.41 -16.44 -7.59
C LEU A 137 -2.54 -16.99 -6.16
N VAL A 138 -3.71 -16.86 -5.56
CA VAL A 138 -4.01 -17.44 -4.23
C VAL A 138 -3.96 -18.97 -4.31
N ARG A 139 -4.64 -19.57 -5.26
CA ARG A 139 -4.65 -21.04 -5.46
C ARG A 139 -3.26 -21.62 -5.71
N ASN A 140 -2.40 -20.88 -6.40
CA ASN A 140 -1.03 -21.28 -6.67
C ASN A 140 -0.06 -20.98 -5.49
N GLY A 141 -0.55 -20.46 -4.38
CA GLY A 141 0.25 -20.14 -3.19
C GLY A 141 1.25 -18.99 -3.36
N LYS A 142 1.16 -18.24 -4.46
CA LYS A 142 2.03 -17.07 -4.70
C LYS A 142 1.62 -15.85 -3.88
N VAL A 143 0.34 -15.79 -3.49
CA VAL A 143 -0.26 -14.75 -2.68
C VAL A 143 -1.13 -15.43 -1.63
N LEU A 144 -1.07 -14.97 -0.37
CA LEU A 144 -1.91 -15.55 0.68
C LEU A 144 -3.23 -14.81 0.82
N TYR A 145 -3.19 -13.48 0.81
CA TYR A 145 -4.37 -12.62 0.95
C TYR A 145 -4.39 -11.52 -0.10
N LEU A 146 -5.58 -11.05 -0.43
CA LEU A 146 -5.79 -10.01 -1.43
C LEU A 146 -6.18 -8.69 -0.78
N GLY A 147 -5.76 -7.59 -1.40
CA GLY A 147 -6.12 -6.24 -0.99
C GLY A 147 -6.39 -5.31 -2.18
N ALA A 148 -6.98 -4.16 -1.88
CA ALA A 148 -7.22 -3.13 -2.86
C ALA A 148 -6.81 -1.75 -2.33
N SER A 149 -6.18 -0.94 -3.16
CA SER A 149 -5.79 0.43 -2.83
C SER A 149 -6.40 1.41 -3.82
N ASN A 150 -6.79 2.58 -3.34
CA ASN A 150 -7.41 3.62 -4.18
C ASN A 150 -8.68 3.15 -4.92
N PHE A 151 -9.51 2.39 -4.22
CA PHE A 151 -10.85 1.98 -4.65
C PHE A 151 -11.92 2.79 -3.92
N ALA A 152 -13.04 3.06 -4.58
CA ALA A 152 -14.25 3.55 -3.94
C ALA A 152 -14.98 2.41 -3.17
N ALA A 153 -15.80 2.74 -2.18
CA ALA A 153 -16.53 1.75 -1.38
C ALA A 153 -17.38 0.81 -2.26
N TRP A 154 -18.13 1.37 -3.24
CA TRP A 154 -18.95 0.58 -4.16
C TRP A 154 -18.14 -0.43 -5.01
N GLN A 155 -16.88 -0.07 -5.36
CA GLN A 155 -16.00 -0.95 -6.13
C GLN A 155 -15.55 -2.15 -5.29
N ILE A 156 -15.24 -1.92 -4.02
CA ILE A 156 -14.92 -3.00 -3.07
C ILE A 156 -16.14 -3.91 -2.87
N THR A 157 -17.32 -3.34 -2.57
CA THR A 157 -18.53 -4.11 -2.35
C THR A 157 -18.91 -4.95 -3.58
N LYS A 158 -18.76 -4.37 -4.80
CA LYS A 158 -18.97 -5.11 -6.05
C LYS A 158 -17.99 -6.28 -6.17
N ALA A 159 -16.70 -6.06 -5.85
CA ALA A 159 -15.69 -7.12 -5.87
C ALA A 159 -16.01 -8.24 -4.88
N LEU A 160 -16.41 -7.89 -3.63
CA LEU A 160 -16.82 -8.85 -2.61
C LEU A 160 -18.00 -9.70 -3.06
N GLY A 161 -19.01 -9.08 -3.69
CA GLY A 161 -20.16 -9.80 -4.25
C GLY A 161 -19.78 -10.79 -5.37
N ILE A 162 -18.87 -10.39 -6.27
CA ILE A 162 -18.37 -11.25 -7.35
C ILE A 162 -17.57 -12.42 -6.76
N THR A 163 -16.67 -12.17 -5.83
CA THR A 163 -15.85 -13.24 -5.22
C THR A 163 -16.70 -14.20 -4.42
N ALA A 164 -17.68 -13.72 -3.65
CA ALA A 164 -18.60 -14.58 -2.90
C ALA A 164 -19.44 -15.48 -3.83
N LYS A 165 -19.96 -14.92 -4.94
CA LYS A 165 -20.72 -15.69 -5.94
C LYS A 165 -19.91 -16.83 -6.56
N ASN A 166 -18.60 -16.61 -6.77
CA ASN A 166 -17.74 -17.56 -7.47
C ASN A 166 -16.90 -18.45 -6.52
N GLY A 167 -16.98 -18.27 -5.19
CA GLY A 167 -16.15 -18.98 -4.22
C GLY A 167 -14.66 -18.64 -4.36
N TRP A 168 -14.35 -17.38 -4.70
CA TRP A 168 -12.97 -16.86 -4.85
C TRP A 168 -12.52 -16.14 -3.60
N GLY A 169 -11.19 -15.98 -3.47
CA GLY A 169 -10.57 -15.15 -2.43
C GLY A 169 -11.06 -13.70 -2.50
N ARG A 170 -11.44 -13.15 -1.36
CA ARG A 170 -11.95 -11.79 -1.24
C ARG A 170 -10.85 -10.78 -0.94
N PHE A 171 -11.12 -9.49 -1.11
CA PHE A 171 -10.26 -8.46 -0.54
C PHE A 171 -10.39 -8.44 0.98
N GLU A 172 -9.31 -8.78 1.67
CA GLU A 172 -9.24 -8.80 3.14
C GLU A 172 -8.75 -7.47 3.71
N CYS A 173 -8.16 -6.63 2.87
CA CYS A 173 -7.60 -5.34 3.29
C CYS A 173 -7.78 -4.27 2.21
N ILE A 174 -8.02 -3.04 2.66
CA ILE A 174 -8.01 -1.85 1.79
C ILE A 174 -6.95 -0.86 2.25
N GLN A 175 -6.35 -0.16 1.27
CA GLN A 175 -5.35 0.87 1.55
C GLN A 175 -5.80 2.23 1.00
N PRO A 176 -6.61 3.01 1.74
CA PRO A 176 -7.02 4.36 1.38
C PRO A 176 -6.02 5.42 1.85
N MET A 177 -6.03 6.60 1.20
CA MET A 177 -5.40 7.78 1.77
C MET A 177 -6.22 8.31 2.94
N TYR A 178 -5.58 8.48 4.09
CA TYR A 178 -6.24 9.05 5.26
C TYR A 178 -5.27 9.80 6.15
N ASN A 179 -5.63 11.01 6.53
CA ASN A 179 -4.95 11.82 7.54
C ASN A 179 -5.85 12.99 7.96
N LEU A 180 -5.40 13.79 8.92
CA LEU A 180 -6.16 14.90 9.50
C LEU A 180 -6.71 15.91 8.46
N VAL A 181 -6.06 16.07 7.31
CA VAL A 181 -6.48 17.01 6.24
C VAL A 181 -7.06 16.31 4.99
N LYS A 182 -7.14 14.98 5.01
CA LYS A 182 -7.74 14.14 3.93
C LYS A 182 -8.60 13.06 4.58
N ARG A 183 -9.85 13.41 4.86
CA ARG A 183 -10.79 12.60 5.63
C ARG A 183 -11.91 11.95 4.83
N GLN A 184 -11.81 11.96 3.49
CA GLN A 184 -12.85 11.45 2.58
C GLN A 184 -13.19 9.97 2.83
N ALA A 185 -12.21 9.18 3.34
CA ALA A 185 -12.45 7.76 3.66
C ALA A 185 -13.51 7.53 4.75
N GLU A 186 -13.78 8.53 5.60
CA GLU A 186 -14.77 8.45 6.67
C GLU A 186 -16.22 8.39 6.14
N VAL A 187 -16.47 8.91 4.93
CA VAL A 187 -17.82 9.05 4.38
C VAL A 187 -18.42 7.68 4.01
N GLU A 188 -17.67 6.84 3.30
CA GLU A 188 -18.18 5.53 2.84
C GLU A 188 -17.17 4.39 3.01
N ILE A 189 -15.85 4.67 2.84
CA ILE A 189 -14.84 3.61 2.84
C ILE A 189 -14.74 2.94 4.22
N PHE A 190 -14.66 3.71 5.29
CA PHE A 190 -14.59 3.14 6.65
C PHE A 190 -15.89 2.49 7.11
N PRO A 191 -17.09 3.10 6.90
CA PRO A 191 -18.36 2.40 7.16
C PRO A 191 -18.47 1.07 6.42
N MET A 192 -18.13 1.03 5.13
CA MET A 192 -18.10 -0.19 4.33
C MET A 192 -17.10 -1.21 4.90
N ALA A 193 -15.87 -0.79 5.20
CA ALA A 193 -14.83 -1.68 5.73
C ALA A 193 -15.25 -2.31 7.07
N LEU A 194 -15.93 -1.55 7.92
CA LEU A 194 -16.48 -2.05 9.19
C LEU A 194 -17.60 -3.05 8.95
N SER A 195 -18.56 -2.72 8.06
CA SER A 195 -19.69 -3.61 7.71
C SER A 195 -19.23 -4.94 7.13
N GLU A 196 -18.23 -4.89 6.25
CA GLU A 196 -17.74 -6.07 5.53
C GLU A 196 -16.58 -6.79 6.24
N ASN A 197 -16.16 -6.31 7.43
CA ASN A 197 -15.00 -6.82 8.16
C ASN A 197 -13.73 -6.86 7.29
N VAL A 198 -13.46 -5.77 6.56
CA VAL A 198 -12.25 -5.57 5.74
C VAL A 198 -11.24 -4.75 6.52
N GLY A 199 -10.00 -5.23 6.62
CA GLY A 199 -8.92 -4.51 7.28
C GLY A 199 -8.57 -3.19 6.57
N VAL A 200 -8.09 -2.21 7.33
CA VAL A 200 -7.68 -0.92 6.78
C VAL A 200 -6.25 -0.61 7.16
N ILE A 201 -5.40 -0.36 6.16
CA ILE A 201 -4.07 0.25 6.34
C ILE A 201 -4.04 1.58 5.57
N SER A 202 -4.01 2.70 6.28
CA SER A 202 -4.03 4.00 5.61
C SER A 202 -2.62 4.44 5.19
N TYR A 203 -2.51 5.12 4.04
CA TYR A 203 -1.27 5.73 3.62
C TYR A 203 -1.25 7.25 3.80
N SER A 204 -0.05 7.82 3.87
CA SER A 204 0.21 9.26 4.11
C SER A 204 -0.37 9.81 5.43
N PRO A 205 -0.20 9.14 6.58
CA PRO A 205 -0.79 9.60 7.86
C PRO A 205 -0.30 11.00 8.25
N LEU A 206 0.93 11.37 7.89
CA LEU A 206 1.51 12.69 8.13
C LEU A 206 1.40 13.65 6.92
N GLY A 207 0.54 13.32 5.92
CA GLY A 207 0.31 14.20 4.78
C GLY A 207 1.56 14.49 3.94
N GLY A 208 2.47 13.51 3.76
CA GLY A 208 3.75 13.73 3.07
C GLY A 208 4.71 14.66 3.82
N GLY A 209 4.57 14.74 5.14
CA GLY A 209 5.34 15.59 6.03
C GLY A 209 4.65 16.91 6.39
N LEU A 210 3.46 17.18 5.87
CA LEU A 210 2.68 18.38 6.19
C LEU A 210 2.44 18.53 7.70
N LEU A 211 2.11 17.42 8.38
CA LEU A 211 1.73 17.38 9.79
C LEU A 211 2.90 17.16 10.74
N THR A 212 4.14 17.35 10.28
CA THR A 212 5.36 17.15 11.11
C THR A 212 5.85 18.43 11.80
N GLY A 213 5.10 19.53 11.77
CA GLY A 213 5.48 20.82 12.35
C GLY A 213 6.46 21.67 11.52
N LYS A 214 6.96 21.14 10.37
CA LYS A 214 7.84 21.90 9.47
C LYS A 214 7.10 22.81 8.48
N TYR A 215 5.77 22.69 8.38
CA TYR A 215 4.91 23.51 7.53
C TYR A 215 3.89 24.29 8.36
N GLY A 216 3.58 25.50 7.95
CA GLY A 216 2.57 26.38 8.52
C GLY A 216 2.12 27.44 7.52
N ILE A 217 1.35 28.44 7.92
CA ILE A 217 0.86 29.51 7.06
C ILE A 217 2.04 30.29 6.46
N LYS A 218 2.99 30.70 7.30
CA LYS A 218 4.19 31.46 6.90
C LYS A 218 5.48 30.61 6.93
N LYS A 219 5.39 29.34 7.34
CA LYS A 219 6.54 28.44 7.49
C LYS A 219 6.59 27.45 6.35
N ARG A 220 7.68 27.46 5.60
CA ARG A 220 7.97 26.49 4.52
C ARG A 220 9.41 26.07 4.62
N PRO A 221 9.74 24.76 4.62
CA PRO A 221 11.12 24.30 4.53
C PRO A 221 11.65 24.58 3.14
N LYS A 222 13.00 24.61 2.99
CA LYS A 222 13.66 24.75 1.69
C LYS A 222 13.52 23.50 0.84
N THR A 223 13.50 22.33 1.48
CA THR A 223 13.42 21.01 0.85
C THR A 223 12.30 20.17 1.47
N GLY A 224 11.90 19.10 0.80
CA GLY A 224 10.92 18.15 1.30
C GLY A 224 9.83 17.83 0.29
N ARG A 225 9.10 16.77 0.57
CA ARG A 225 8.18 16.14 -0.37
C ARG A 225 7.11 17.08 -0.95
N LEU A 226 6.59 18.03 -0.16
CA LEU A 226 5.62 19.02 -0.62
C LEU A 226 6.26 20.14 -1.47
N ILE A 227 7.58 20.27 -1.46
CA ILE A 227 8.32 21.27 -2.24
C ILE A 227 8.84 20.65 -3.55
N GLU A 228 9.39 19.44 -3.48
CA GLU A 228 10.13 18.81 -4.58
C GLU A 228 9.25 17.88 -5.42
N ASN A 229 8.22 17.25 -4.84
CA ASN A 229 7.37 16.30 -5.54
C ASN A 229 6.06 16.96 -6.02
N LYS A 230 5.88 17.07 -7.34
CA LYS A 230 4.73 17.70 -7.99
C LYS A 230 3.39 17.12 -7.54
N MET A 231 3.30 15.79 -7.39
CA MET A 231 2.07 15.11 -6.97
C MET A 231 1.66 15.54 -5.54
N TYR A 232 2.61 15.58 -4.60
CA TYR A 232 2.34 16.00 -3.22
C TYR A 232 2.03 17.49 -3.13
N LYS A 233 2.72 18.33 -3.90
CA LYS A 233 2.44 19.77 -4.00
C LYS A 233 1.01 20.04 -4.47
N THR A 234 0.55 19.34 -5.50
CA THR A 234 -0.84 19.44 -6.00
C THR A 234 -1.83 18.89 -4.97
N ARG A 235 -1.54 17.74 -4.36
CA ARG A 235 -2.42 17.08 -3.38
C ARG A 235 -2.72 17.93 -2.15
N TYR A 236 -1.76 18.72 -1.70
CA TYR A 236 -1.83 19.57 -0.49
C TYR A 236 -1.69 21.06 -0.81
N SER A 237 -2.22 21.54 -1.93
CA SER A 237 -2.08 22.94 -2.41
C SER A 237 -2.97 23.95 -1.69
N GLY A 238 -4.08 23.54 -1.06
CA GLY A 238 -5.04 24.44 -0.43
C GLY A 238 -4.47 25.18 0.80
N SER A 239 -4.71 26.49 0.92
CA SER A 239 -4.25 27.28 2.07
C SER A 239 -4.77 26.76 3.42
N GLN A 240 -5.95 26.17 3.44
CA GLN A 240 -6.60 25.61 4.62
C GLN A 240 -5.80 24.47 5.25
N VAL A 241 -5.15 23.61 4.42
CA VAL A 241 -4.36 22.49 4.97
C VAL A 241 -3.15 22.96 5.77
N PHE A 242 -2.57 24.12 5.42
CA PHE A 242 -1.46 24.70 6.17
C PHE A 242 -1.89 25.37 7.47
N LYS A 243 -3.11 25.93 7.52
CA LYS A 243 -3.70 26.43 8.78
C LYS A 243 -3.93 25.27 9.77
N ILE A 244 -4.48 24.15 9.25
CA ILE A 244 -4.70 22.94 10.08
C ILE A 244 -3.36 22.39 10.57
N ALA A 245 -2.36 22.26 9.68
CA ALA A 245 -1.03 21.77 10.05
C ALA A 245 -0.35 22.62 11.13
N GLU A 246 -0.45 23.93 11.03
CA GLU A 246 0.10 24.86 12.04
C GLU A 246 -0.58 24.70 13.40
N LYS A 247 -1.93 24.66 13.42
CA LYS A 247 -2.71 24.43 14.63
C LYS A 247 -2.45 23.06 15.28
N PHE A 248 -2.23 22.03 14.46
CA PHE A 248 -1.92 20.68 14.94
C PHE A 248 -0.54 20.58 15.59
N SER A 249 0.40 21.46 15.22
CA SER A 249 1.78 21.46 15.71
C SER A 249 2.02 22.33 16.94
N GLN A 250 1.00 23.05 17.40
CA GLN A 250 0.99 23.81 18.66
C GLN A 250 0.59 22.92 19.84
#